data_ef22db35d80ae4b62e6e1da45e70bd41
#
_entry.id   ef22db35d80ae4b62e6e1da45e70bd41
#
_cell.length_a   1.000
_cell.length_b   1.000
_cell.length_c   1.000
_cell.angle_alpha   90.00
_cell.angle_beta   90.00
_cell.angle_gamma   90.00
#
_symmetry.space_group_name_H-M   'P 1'
#
loop_
_entity.id
_entity.type
_entity.pdbx_description
1 polymer ?
#
loop_
_entity_poly.entity_id
_entity_poly.type
_entity_poly.pdbx_seq_one_letter_code
_entity_poly.pdbx_strand_id
1 'polypeptide(L)'
;MLTGRRRPGVRGAGAPVKRRSDGYEFAELRGYVEGDDPRRIDWAATARAGGLQTRVVFEDHALVIAAALDASSSMFVGRTRTNYELACEAAADWYAVALDDDRCARIASDGPLVLRTLRGRAAAHHCAEVRDRRGEAFERSLRFALAALPRDAQLLLVSDFYELGELEPLVRACAGRFETTALIASDPWREGFPLGGFVRLRDAENGRAVRAYVGRRERRRFACAVVEREALALETLLGCGVRAALLDERKGVAQALFEAFGLA
;
A
#
# COMPACT_ATOMS: atom_id res chain seq x y z
N MET A 1 2.48 1.87 16.60
CA MET A 1 1.68 2.98 16.05
C MET A 1 2.25 3.29 14.68
N LEU A 2 1.60 2.78 13.64
CA LEU A 2 2.04 3.05 12.26
C LEU A 2 1.98 4.56 12.05
N THR A 3 3.12 5.21 11.96
CA THR A 3 3.19 6.62 11.61
C THR A 3 2.99 6.76 10.11
N GLY A 4 1.83 6.29 9.62
CA GLY A 4 1.41 6.40 8.23
C GLY A 4 1.15 7.83 7.77
N ARG A 5 1.39 8.79 8.62
CA ARG A 5 1.43 10.19 8.27
C ARG A 5 2.74 10.55 7.60
N ARG A 6 3.00 9.91 6.49
CA ARG A 6 3.93 10.47 5.55
C ARG A 6 3.17 11.42 4.66
N ARG A 7 3.19 12.66 5.04
CA ARG A 7 2.78 13.77 4.18
C ARG A 7 3.56 13.68 2.88
N PRO A 8 2.96 14.09 1.73
CA PRO A 8 3.69 14.16 0.48
C PRO A 8 5.05 14.83 0.69
N GLY A 9 6.11 14.17 0.31
CA GLY A 9 7.48 14.67 0.47
C GLY A 9 8.35 13.90 1.46
N VAL A 10 7.84 12.89 2.17
CA VAL A 10 8.71 12.00 2.97
C VAL A 10 9.29 10.92 2.07
N ARG A 11 10.53 11.03 1.72
CA ARG A 11 11.32 10.00 1.04
C ARG A 11 12.23 9.33 2.04
N GLY A 12 12.13 8.01 2.16
CA GLY A 12 13.00 7.21 3.02
C GLY A 12 12.67 7.29 4.52
N ALA A 13 13.50 6.68 5.36
CA ALA A 13 13.38 6.66 6.82
C ALA A 13 13.76 8.00 7.49
N GLY A 14 13.71 9.11 6.78
CA GLY A 14 14.06 10.44 7.26
C GLY A 14 12.87 11.21 7.82
N ALA A 15 13.14 12.33 8.46
CA ALA A 15 12.13 13.25 8.96
C ALA A 15 11.19 13.73 7.84
N PRO A 16 9.91 14.02 8.14
CA PRO A 16 8.96 14.48 7.15
C PRO A 16 9.47 15.74 6.44
N VAL A 17 9.57 15.69 5.11
CA VAL A 17 9.85 16.87 4.30
C VAL A 17 8.55 17.67 4.22
N LYS A 18 8.48 18.74 4.99
CA LYS A 18 7.36 19.67 4.94
C LYS A 18 7.43 20.49 3.65
N ARG A 19 6.44 20.38 2.77
CA ARG A 19 6.33 21.27 1.60
C ARG A 19 5.94 22.68 2.07
N ARG A 20 6.64 23.68 1.56
CA ARG A 20 6.27 25.09 1.72
C ARG A 20 5.10 25.43 0.82
N SER A 21 4.01 25.89 1.38
CA SER A 21 2.83 26.25 0.60
C SER A 21 1.86 27.19 1.35
N ASP A 22 0.66 27.35 0.84
CA ASP A 22 -0.35 28.31 1.30
C ASP A 22 -1.14 27.91 2.57
N GLY A 23 -0.67 26.90 3.33
CA GLY A 23 -1.30 26.43 4.56
C GLY A 23 -1.29 27.46 5.71
N TYR A 24 -2.02 27.12 6.77
CA TYR A 24 -2.22 28.00 7.92
C TYR A 24 -1.29 27.73 9.11
N GLU A 25 -0.59 26.60 9.11
CA GLU A 25 0.31 26.23 10.22
C GLU A 25 1.68 26.91 10.06
N PHE A 26 2.06 27.74 11.03
CA PHE A 26 3.35 28.42 11.04
C PHE A 26 4.49 27.43 11.06
N ALA A 27 5.42 27.57 10.12
CA ALA A 27 6.61 26.73 10.02
C ALA A 27 7.85 27.44 10.57
N GLU A 28 8.20 28.55 9.95
CA GLU A 28 9.37 29.34 10.31
C GLU A 28 9.26 30.77 9.77
N LEU A 29 10.08 31.66 10.31
CA LEU A 29 10.34 32.97 9.71
C LEU A 29 11.64 32.88 8.91
N ARG A 30 11.63 33.44 7.70
CA ARG A 30 12.84 33.61 6.90
C ARG A 30 12.88 34.99 6.25
N GLY A 31 14.07 35.40 5.83
CA GLY A 31 14.21 36.60 5.03
C GLY A 31 13.37 36.53 3.76
N TYR A 32 12.71 37.64 3.43
CA TYR A 32 11.97 37.79 2.18
C TYR A 32 12.89 37.65 0.99
N VAL A 33 12.46 36.90 -0.01
CA VAL A 33 13.12 36.76 -1.30
C VAL A 33 12.19 37.30 -2.38
N GLU A 34 12.75 37.97 -3.38
CA GLU A 34 11.98 38.48 -4.51
C GLU A 34 11.19 37.35 -5.19
N GLY A 35 9.86 37.56 -5.30
CA GLY A 35 8.91 36.53 -5.76
C GLY A 35 8.07 35.89 -4.65
N ASP A 36 8.37 36.13 -3.38
CA ASP A 36 7.49 35.75 -2.28
C ASP A 36 6.21 36.58 -2.26
N ASP A 37 5.09 35.98 -1.81
CA ASP A 37 3.82 36.70 -1.65
C ASP A 37 3.96 37.78 -0.56
N PRO A 38 3.78 39.08 -0.89
CA PRO A 38 3.91 40.16 0.08
C PRO A 38 2.92 40.08 1.25
N ARG A 39 1.80 39.36 1.07
CA ARG A 39 0.78 39.19 2.13
C ARG A 39 1.29 38.34 3.28
N ARG A 40 2.37 37.62 3.07
CA ARG A 40 3.01 36.74 4.06
C ARG A 40 4.12 37.42 4.85
N ILE A 41 4.38 38.69 4.60
CA ILE A 41 5.36 39.43 5.38
C ILE A 41 4.87 39.59 6.82
N ASP A 42 5.69 39.11 7.75
CA ASP A 42 5.46 39.35 9.19
C ASP A 42 6.07 40.70 9.57
N TRP A 43 5.21 41.72 9.66
CA TRP A 43 5.66 43.06 9.99
C TRP A 43 6.26 43.17 11.38
N ALA A 44 5.78 42.37 12.36
CA ALA A 44 6.33 42.39 13.69
C ALA A 44 7.72 41.73 13.76
N ALA A 45 7.95 40.66 13.02
CA ALA A 45 9.26 40.05 12.88
C ALA A 45 10.22 40.95 12.07
N THR A 46 9.74 41.57 11.00
CA THR A 46 10.47 42.53 10.17
C THR A 46 10.98 43.71 11.00
N ALA A 47 10.14 44.29 11.88
CA ALA A 47 10.56 45.38 12.76
C ALA A 47 11.63 45.00 13.76
N ARG A 48 11.67 43.73 14.20
CA ARG A 48 12.70 43.22 15.13
C ARG A 48 13.97 42.81 14.44
N ALA A 49 13.89 42.28 13.23
CA ALA A 49 15.02 41.74 12.51
C ALA A 49 15.78 42.76 11.64
N GLY A 50 15.22 43.96 11.43
CA GLY A 50 15.79 45.00 10.59
C GLY A 50 15.79 44.70 9.08
N GLY A 51 15.10 43.63 8.65
CA GLY A 51 14.91 43.22 7.26
C GLY A 51 13.62 42.48 7.06
N LEU A 52 13.05 42.53 5.86
CA LEU A 52 11.75 41.91 5.55
C LEU A 52 11.77 40.40 5.91
N GLN A 53 10.80 40.00 6.72
CA GLN A 53 10.62 38.61 7.15
C GLN A 53 9.32 38.06 6.61
N THR A 54 9.39 36.87 5.97
CA THR A 54 8.24 36.17 5.44
C THR A 54 7.88 34.96 6.29
N ARG A 55 6.60 34.80 6.59
CA ARG A 55 6.09 33.59 7.22
C ARG A 55 6.10 32.45 6.21
N VAL A 56 6.84 31.40 6.53
CA VAL A 56 6.71 30.11 5.87
C VAL A 56 5.67 29.32 6.62
N VAL A 57 4.66 28.88 5.93
CA VAL A 57 3.57 28.05 6.49
C VAL A 57 3.61 26.66 5.89
N PHE A 58 3.19 25.67 6.65
CA PHE A 58 3.01 24.33 6.15
C PHE A 58 1.61 24.17 5.55
N GLU A 59 1.54 23.56 4.41
CA GLU A 59 0.28 23.12 3.86
C GLU A 59 -0.10 21.79 4.51
N ASP A 60 -1.23 21.76 5.15
CA ASP A 60 -1.87 20.54 5.61
C ASP A 60 -2.69 19.98 4.45
N HIS A 61 -2.03 19.24 3.55
CA HIS A 61 -2.74 18.55 2.49
C HIS A 61 -3.45 17.33 3.07
N ALA A 62 -4.77 17.31 2.91
CA ALA A 62 -5.54 16.10 3.13
C ALA A 62 -4.97 14.98 2.24
N LEU A 63 -4.49 13.92 2.86
CA LEU A 63 -3.97 12.76 2.13
C LEU A 63 -5.13 11.98 1.51
N VAL A 64 -4.83 11.32 0.41
CA VAL A 64 -5.70 10.26 -0.12
C VAL A 64 -5.06 8.93 0.24
N ILE A 65 -5.69 8.20 1.13
CA ILE A 65 -5.26 6.87 1.57
C ILE A 65 -6.09 5.85 0.81
N ALA A 66 -5.42 5.01 0.03
CA ALA A 66 -6.08 4.05 -0.84
C ALA A 66 -5.54 2.64 -0.64
N ALA A 67 -6.36 1.63 -0.89
CA ALA A 67 -5.94 0.25 -0.98
C ALA A 67 -6.60 -0.46 -2.16
N ALA A 68 -5.83 -1.31 -2.84
CA ALA A 68 -6.29 -2.25 -3.83
C ALA A 68 -5.88 -3.66 -3.38
N LEU A 69 -6.85 -4.53 -3.17
CA LEU A 69 -6.63 -5.92 -2.80
C LEU A 69 -6.91 -6.81 -4.00
N ASP A 70 -6.04 -7.78 -4.18
CA ASP A 70 -6.28 -8.84 -5.14
C ASP A 70 -7.39 -9.76 -4.62
N ALA A 71 -8.39 -9.98 -5.45
CA ALA A 71 -9.51 -10.87 -5.20
C ALA A 71 -9.54 -12.05 -6.18
N SER A 72 -8.40 -12.38 -6.80
CA SER A 72 -8.22 -13.60 -7.60
C SER A 72 -8.51 -14.84 -6.76
N SER A 73 -8.82 -15.95 -7.40
CA SER A 73 -9.23 -17.16 -6.68
C SER A 73 -8.12 -17.73 -5.81
N SER A 74 -6.87 -17.50 -6.16
CA SER A 74 -5.69 -17.91 -5.38
C SER A 74 -5.64 -17.25 -4.00
N MET A 75 -6.08 -15.99 -3.89
CA MET A 75 -6.14 -15.26 -2.63
C MET A 75 -7.14 -15.86 -1.62
N PHE A 76 -8.10 -16.67 -2.07
CA PHE A 76 -9.07 -17.34 -1.18
C PHE A 76 -8.58 -18.72 -0.70
N VAL A 77 -7.29 -18.98 -0.81
CA VAL A 77 -6.63 -20.15 -0.24
C VAL A 77 -5.96 -19.74 1.07
N GLY A 78 -5.96 -20.64 2.07
CA GLY A 78 -5.37 -20.41 3.37
C GLY A 78 -5.34 -21.66 4.23
N ARG A 79 -4.67 -21.60 5.38
CA ARG A 79 -4.64 -22.69 6.38
C ARG A 79 -5.71 -22.49 7.44
N THR A 80 -5.60 -21.46 8.24
CA THR A 80 -6.56 -21.04 9.27
C THR A 80 -7.41 -19.89 8.74
N ARG A 81 -6.76 -18.99 8.02
CA ARG A 81 -7.35 -17.81 7.37
C ARG A 81 -6.90 -17.79 5.91
N THR A 82 -7.71 -17.22 5.05
CA THR A 82 -7.35 -17.00 3.65
C THR A 82 -6.42 -15.81 3.50
N ASN A 83 -5.63 -15.79 2.44
CA ASN A 83 -4.79 -14.63 2.09
C ASN A 83 -5.64 -13.36 1.90
N TYR A 84 -6.86 -13.52 1.38
CA TYR A 84 -7.79 -12.40 1.23
C TYR A 84 -8.27 -11.83 2.58
N GLU A 85 -8.52 -12.67 3.59
CA GLU A 85 -8.84 -12.20 4.95
C GLU A 85 -7.67 -11.45 5.59
N LEU A 86 -6.43 -11.91 5.38
CA LEU A 86 -5.22 -11.19 5.81
C LEU A 86 -5.08 -9.87 5.06
N ALA A 87 -5.38 -9.84 3.77
CA ALA A 87 -5.36 -8.61 2.98
C ALA A 87 -6.39 -7.60 3.47
N CYS A 88 -7.60 -8.06 3.86
CA CYS A 88 -8.61 -7.19 4.44
C CYS A 88 -8.18 -6.60 5.79
N GLU A 89 -7.50 -7.37 6.65
CA GLU A 89 -6.93 -6.88 7.89
C GLU A 89 -5.82 -5.86 7.63
N ALA A 90 -4.95 -6.14 6.65
CA ALA A 90 -3.91 -5.19 6.23
C ALA A 90 -4.49 -3.86 5.74
N ALA A 91 -5.59 -3.90 4.99
CA ALA A 91 -6.30 -2.70 4.58
C ALA A 91 -6.93 -1.96 5.76
N ALA A 92 -7.48 -2.66 6.74
CA ALA A 92 -8.04 -2.05 7.96
C ALA A 92 -6.97 -1.31 8.76
N ASP A 93 -5.80 -1.95 8.98
CA ASP A 93 -4.66 -1.32 9.64
C ASP A 93 -4.10 -0.13 8.82
N TRP A 94 -4.10 -0.25 7.49
CA TRP A 94 -3.69 0.82 6.59
C TRP A 94 -4.57 2.06 6.71
N TYR A 95 -5.89 1.86 6.78
CA TYR A 95 -6.84 2.96 6.94
C TYR A 95 -6.90 3.52 8.38
N ALA A 96 -6.48 2.76 9.38
CA ALA A 96 -6.53 3.20 10.79
C ALA A 96 -5.68 4.44 11.08
N VAL A 97 -4.75 4.80 10.18
CA VAL A 97 -3.90 5.99 10.29
C VAL A 97 -4.56 7.27 9.76
N ALA A 98 -5.74 7.16 9.14
CA ALA A 98 -6.44 8.30 8.56
C ALA A 98 -6.83 9.32 9.64
N LEU A 99 -6.67 10.59 9.28
CA LEU A 99 -7.07 11.72 10.11
C LEU A 99 -8.35 12.35 9.60
N ASP A 100 -8.88 13.30 10.37
CA ASP A 100 -10.21 13.88 10.15
C ASP A 100 -10.37 14.52 8.76
N ASP A 101 -9.30 15.10 8.20
CA ASP A 101 -9.31 15.73 6.87
C ASP A 101 -8.92 14.78 5.73
N ASP A 102 -8.37 13.62 6.03
CA ASP A 102 -7.92 12.67 5.01
C ASP A 102 -9.11 12.07 4.26
N ARG A 103 -8.86 11.72 2.99
CA ARG A 103 -9.79 10.98 2.15
C ARG A 103 -9.35 9.53 2.04
N CYS A 104 -10.31 8.62 2.06
CA CYS A 104 -10.03 7.21 1.86
C CYS A 104 -10.70 6.71 0.58
N ALA A 105 -10.02 5.83 -0.13
CA ALA A 105 -10.53 5.19 -1.34
C ALA A 105 -10.24 3.70 -1.31
N ARG A 106 -11.22 2.89 -1.60
CA ARG A 106 -11.07 1.46 -1.88
C ARG A 106 -11.09 1.29 -3.39
N ILE A 107 -10.08 0.64 -3.94
CA ILE A 107 -9.99 0.38 -5.37
C ILE A 107 -10.34 -1.08 -5.61
N ALA A 108 -11.40 -1.30 -6.37
CA ALA A 108 -11.83 -2.61 -6.80
C ALA A 108 -11.78 -2.71 -8.33
N SER A 109 -11.96 -3.90 -8.88
CA SER A 109 -11.91 -4.13 -10.33
C SER A 109 -13.07 -3.49 -11.10
N ASP A 110 -14.18 -3.21 -10.44
CA ASP A 110 -15.34 -2.51 -10.99
C ASP A 110 -15.26 -0.99 -10.84
N GLY A 111 -14.23 -0.48 -10.19
CA GLY A 111 -13.92 0.94 -10.06
C GLY A 111 -13.60 1.41 -8.65
N PRO A 112 -13.15 2.65 -8.53
CA PRO A 112 -12.79 3.20 -7.24
C PRO A 112 -14.05 3.58 -6.43
N LEU A 113 -14.14 3.08 -5.22
CA LEU A 113 -15.11 3.51 -4.21
C LEU A 113 -14.55 4.72 -3.46
N VAL A 114 -14.59 5.88 -4.08
CA VAL A 114 -14.14 7.13 -3.46
C VAL A 114 -15.30 7.76 -2.71
N LEU A 115 -15.16 7.85 -1.40
CA LEU A 115 -16.17 8.46 -0.54
C LEU A 115 -15.96 9.97 -0.49
N ARG A 116 -16.63 10.71 -1.40
CA ARG A 116 -16.53 12.18 -1.43
C ARG A 116 -17.22 12.85 -0.25
N THR A 117 -18.23 12.19 0.31
CA THR A 117 -19.06 12.72 1.40
C THR A 117 -18.53 12.39 2.79
N LEU A 118 -17.76 11.32 2.91
CA LEU A 118 -17.14 10.89 4.16
C LEU A 118 -15.65 11.23 4.13
N ARG A 119 -15.11 11.60 5.30
CA ARG A 119 -13.69 11.91 5.50
C ARG A 119 -13.19 11.28 6.79
N GLY A 120 -11.89 11.23 6.92
CA GLY A 120 -11.22 10.79 8.12
C GLY A 120 -11.64 9.39 8.55
N ARG A 121 -11.86 9.21 9.83
CA ARG A 121 -12.15 7.91 10.43
C ARG A 121 -13.43 7.26 9.91
N ALA A 122 -14.45 8.02 9.56
CA ALA A 122 -15.69 7.47 9.01
C ALA A 122 -15.45 6.87 7.61
N ALA A 123 -14.69 7.57 6.76
CA ALA A 123 -14.30 7.07 5.45
C ALA A 123 -13.36 5.85 5.56
N ALA A 124 -12.41 5.90 6.49
CA ALA A 124 -11.47 4.82 6.78
C ALA A 124 -12.20 3.53 7.19
N HIS A 125 -13.14 3.64 8.13
CA HIS A 125 -13.95 2.50 8.59
C HIS A 125 -14.75 1.87 7.45
N HIS A 126 -15.44 2.70 6.67
CA HIS A 126 -16.20 2.20 5.52
C HIS A 126 -15.31 1.51 4.48
N CYS A 127 -14.15 2.09 4.13
CA CYS A 127 -13.21 1.48 3.19
C CYS A 127 -12.64 0.14 3.71
N ALA A 128 -12.42 0.02 5.02
CA ALA A 128 -11.95 -1.22 5.65
C ALA A 128 -13.01 -2.35 5.60
N GLU A 129 -14.29 -2.01 5.62
CA GLU A 129 -15.41 -2.97 5.58
C GLU A 129 -15.73 -3.48 4.16
N VAL A 130 -15.27 -2.79 3.11
CA VAL A 130 -15.52 -3.20 1.72
C VAL A 130 -14.91 -4.57 1.46
N ARG A 131 -15.66 -5.43 0.80
CA ARG A 131 -15.22 -6.73 0.32
C ARG A 131 -15.30 -6.79 -1.18
N ASP A 132 -14.23 -7.25 -1.81
CA ASP A 132 -14.16 -7.42 -3.26
C ASP A 132 -14.86 -8.71 -3.66
N ARG A 133 -15.31 -8.74 -4.90
CA ARG A 133 -15.91 -9.93 -5.48
C ARG A 133 -14.81 -10.93 -5.87
N ARG A 134 -14.94 -12.16 -5.43
CA ARG A 134 -14.00 -13.22 -5.77
C ARG A 134 -13.90 -13.44 -7.29
N GLY A 135 -12.66 -13.65 -7.77
CA GLY A 135 -12.36 -13.90 -9.18
C GLY A 135 -12.20 -12.63 -10.02
N GLU A 136 -12.08 -11.48 -9.39
CA GLU A 136 -11.83 -10.21 -10.05
C GLU A 136 -10.35 -10.06 -10.42
N ALA A 137 -10.08 -9.52 -11.62
CA ALA A 137 -8.72 -9.34 -12.11
C ALA A 137 -8.03 -8.15 -11.43
N PHE A 138 -6.93 -8.39 -10.74
CA PHE A 138 -6.15 -7.37 -10.02
C PHE A 138 -5.60 -6.28 -10.96
N GLU A 139 -5.26 -6.63 -12.18
CA GLU A 139 -4.85 -5.69 -13.23
C GLU A 139 -5.84 -4.53 -13.41
N ARG A 140 -7.15 -4.83 -13.40
CA ARG A 140 -8.19 -3.81 -13.55
C ARG A 140 -8.19 -2.83 -12.39
N SER A 141 -7.98 -3.32 -11.18
CA SER A 141 -7.86 -2.48 -9.98
C SER A 141 -6.68 -1.52 -10.09
N LEU A 142 -5.52 -1.98 -10.57
CA LEU A 142 -4.35 -1.12 -10.80
C LEU A 142 -4.62 -0.05 -11.86
N ARG A 143 -5.30 -0.40 -12.96
CA ARG A 143 -5.70 0.56 -14.00
C ARG A 143 -6.66 1.62 -13.46
N PHE A 144 -7.64 1.23 -12.65
CA PHE A 144 -8.54 2.18 -11.99
C PHE A 144 -7.81 3.09 -10.99
N ALA A 145 -6.88 2.55 -10.21
CA ALA A 145 -6.07 3.37 -9.32
C ALA A 145 -5.31 4.46 -10.10
N LEU A 146 -4.67 4.10 -11.20
CA LEU A 146 -3.96 5.05 -12.07
C LEU A 146 -4.87 6.11 -12.68
N ALA A 147 -6.11 5.77 -13.01
CA ALA A 147 -7.07 6.70 -13.60
C ALA A 147 -7.70 7.65 -12.58
N ALA A 148 -7.99 7.18 -11.37
CA ALA A 148 -8.86 7.86 -10.43
C ALA A 148 -8.15 8.55 -9.26
N LEU A 149 -7.01 8.01 -8.81
CA LEU A 149 -6.31 8.57 -7.66
C LEU A 149 -5.50 9.81 -8.05
N PRO A 150 -5.45 10.83 -7.17
CA PRO A 150 -4.58 11.97 -7.35
C PRO A 150 -3.10 11.55 -7.25
N ARG A 151 -2.22 12.40 -7.75
CA ARG A 151 -0.78 12.23 -7.52
C ARG A 151 -0.51 12.32 -6.02
N ASP A 152 0.54 11.65 -5.58
CA ASP A 152 0.96 11.62 -4.17
C ASP A 152 -0.04 10.90 -3.23
N ALA A 153 -1.04 10.17 -3.75
CA ALA A 153 -1.86 9.29 -2.92
C ALA A 153 -1.00 8.19 -2.28
N GLN A 154 -1.37 7.78 -1.08
CA GLN A 154 -0.77 6.60 -0.43
C GLN A 154 -1.56 5.37 -0.85
N LEU A 155 -0.90 4.46 -1.57
CA LEU A 155 -1.53 3.28 -2.13
C LEU A 155 -0.96 2.00 -1.54
N LEU A 156 -1.81 1.21 -0.90
CA LEU A 156 -1.51 -0.15 -0.48
C LEU A 156 -1.96 -1.12 -1.57
N LEU A 157 -1.07 -2.01 -1.98
CA LEU A 157 -1.34 -3.14 -2.86
C LEU A 157 -1.19 -4.43 -2.06
N VAL A 158 -2.15 -5.34 -2.13
CA VAL A 158 -2.01 -6.67 -1.50
C VAL A 158 -2.41 -7.74 -2.51
N SER A 159 -1.47 -8.62 -2.85
CA SER A 159 -1.66 -9.73 -3.80
C SER A 159 -0.64 -10.83 -3.50
N ASP A 160 -0.85 -12.03 -3.98
CA ASP A 160 0.18 -13.06 -4.04
C ASP A 160 1.19 -12.80 -5.17
N PHE A 161 0.89 -11.83 -6.04
CA PHE A 161 1.71 -11.41 -7.19
C PHE A 161 2.17 -12.59 -8.06
N TYR A 162 1.30 -13.59 -8.24
CA TYR A 162 1.63 -14.77 -9.03
C TYR A 162 1.93 -14.41 -10.49
N GLU A 163 1.21 -13.46 -11.04
CA GLU A 163 1.35 -12.94 -12.42
C GLU A 163 2.13 -11.62 -12.48
N LEU A 164 3.09 -11.42 -11.55
CA LEU A 164 3.81 -10.14 -11.42
C LEU A 164 4.46 -9.70 -12.73
N GLY A 165 4.97 -10.62 -13.56
CA GLY A 165 5.57 -10.27 -14.85
C GLY A 165 4.64 -9.49 -15.77
N GLU A 166 3.34 -9.80 -15.76
CA GLU A 166 2.32 -9.08 -16.53
C GLU A 166 1.90 -7.78 -15.85
N LEU A 167 1.94 -7.74 -14.51
CA LEU A 167 1.54 -6.59 -13.71
C LEU A 167 2.65 -5.56 -13.51
N GLU A 168 3.92 -5.93 -13.75
CA GLU A 168 5.09 -5.07 -13.49
C GLU A 168 4.99 -3.68 -14.11
N PRO A 169 4.56 -3.49 -15.38
CA PRO A 169 4.43 -2.16 -15.97
C PRO A 169 3.42 -1.28 -15.21
N LEU A 170 2.32 -1.86 -14.75
CA LEU A 170 1.29 -1.13 -13.99
C LEU A 170 1.76 -0.80 -12.57
N VAL A 171 2.44 -1.73 -11.92
CA VAL A 171 3.03 -1.51 -10.58
C VAL A 171 4.08 -0.40 -10.65
N ARG A 172 4.94 -0.41 -11.66
CA ARG A 172 5.93 0.65 -11.91
C ARG A 172 5.28 2.00 -12.17
N ALA A 173 4.18 2.02 -12.93
CA ALA A 173 3.39 3.24 -13.16
C ALA A 173 2.75 3.76 -11.86
N CYS A 174 2.24 2.86 -10.99
CA CYS A 174 1.74 3.22 -9.68
C CYS A 174 2.84 3.82 -8.80
N ALA A 175 4.02 3.19 -8.74
CA ALA A 175 5.17 3.68 -7.98
C ALA A 175 5.67 5.06 -8.45
N GLY A 176 5.60 5.34 -9.75
CA GLY A 176 5.96 6.64 -10.32
C GLY A 176 4.95 7.75 -10.04
N ARG A 177 3.75 7.40 -9.60
CA ARG A 177 2.66 8.36 -9.39
C ARG A 177 2.23 8.49 -7.93
N PHE A 178 2.33 7.42 -7.15
CA PHE A 178 1.84 7.30 -5.79
C PHE A 178 2.96 6.87 -4.84
N GLU A 179 2.77 7.11 -3.55
CA GLU A 179 3.55 6.45 -2.51
C GLU A 179 3.02 5.02 -2.33
N THR A 180 3.59 4.09 -3.08
CA THR A 180 3.07 2.73 -3.17
C THR A 180 3.77 1.81 -2.17
N THR A 181 2.98 1.04 -1.43
CA THR A 181 3.42 -0.04 -0.56
C THR A 181 2.74 -1.33 -1.01
N ALA A 182 3.49 -2.42 -1.17
CA ALA A 182 2.96 -3.72 -1.55
C ALA A 182 3.19 -4.75 -0.45
N LEU A 183 2.18 -5.54 -0.15
CA LEU A 183 2.29 -6.71 0.70
C LEU A 183 2.06 -7.95 -0.16
N ILE A 184 3.07 -8.82 -0.20
CA ILE A 184 3.02 -10.08 -0.93
C ILE A 184 2.39 -11.11 0.00
N ALA A 185 1.17 -11.55 -0.32
CA ALA A 185 0.51 -12.62 0.43
C ALA A 185 1.29 -13.93 0.25
N SER A 186 1.88 -14.40 1.34
CA SER A 186 2.72 -15.59 1.35
C SER A 186 1.89 -16.84 1.11
N ASP A 187 2.46 -17.79 0.37
CA ASP A 187 1.80 -19.07 0.14
C ASP A 187 1.56 -19.80 1.48
N PRO A 188 0.32 -20.19 1.80
CA PRO A 188 0.00 -20.85 3.05
C PRO A 188 0.79 -22.15 3.30
N TRP A 189 1.34 -22.72 2.24
CA TRP A 189 2.10 -23.96 2.26
C TRP A 189 3.62 -23.76 2.08
N ARG A 190 4.09 -22.52 2.25
CA ARG A 190 5.51 -22.13 2.08
C ARG A 190 6.49 -23.05 2.82
N GLU A 191 6.15 -23.51 4.01
CA GLU A 191 7.01 -24.41 4.80
C GLU A 191 6.89 -25.88 4.41
N GLY A 192 6.02 -26.18 3.48
CA GLY A 192 5.82 -27.51 2.94
C GLY A 192 4.36 -27.88 2.79
N PHE A 193 4.09 -28.61 1.74
CA PHE A 193 2.75 -29.07 1.43
C PHE A 193 2.30 -30.10 2.49
N PRO A 194 1.10 -29.92 3.10
CA PRO A 194 0.69 -30.72 4.27
C PRO A 194 0.31 -32.16 3.93
N LEU A 195 -0.02 -32.42 2.66
CA LEU A 195 -0.48 -33.72 2.21
C LEU A 195 0.67 -34.53 1.63
N GLY A 196 0.59 -35.85 1.76
CA GLY A 196 1.52 -36.79 1.17
C GLY A 196 0.79 -38.03 0.60
N GLY A 197 1.43 -38.71 -0.34
CA GLY A 197 0.81 -39.83 -1.03
C GLY A 197 0.06 -39.40 -2.30
N PHE A 198 -0.98 -40.13 -2.68
CA PHE A 198 -1.80 -39.78 -3.82
C PHE A 198 -2.79 -38.68 -3.42
N VAL A 199 -2.68 -37.53 -4.07
CA VAL A 199 -3.52 -36.37 -3.81
C VAL A 199 -4.23 -35.93 -5.09
N ARG A 200 -5.38 -35.30 -4.94
CA ARG A 200 -6.07 -34.58 -6.02
C ARG A 200 -5.89 -33.09 -5.78
N LEU A 201 -5.08 -32.47 -6.59
CA LEU A 201 -4.86 -31.03 -6.60
C LEU A 201 -5.87 -30.39 -7.52
N ARG A 202 -6.43 -29.27 -7.09
CA ARG A 202 -7.32 -28.46 -7.90
C ARG A 202 -6.76 -27.05 -8.02
N ASP A 203 -6.62 -26.60 -9.25
CA ASP A 203 -6.24 -25.24 -9.55
C ASP A 203 -7.34 -24.27 -9.08
N ALA A 204 -6.95 -23.26 -8.34
CA ALA A 204 -7.89 -22.29 -7.77
C ALA A 204 -8.52 -21.39 -8.84
N GLU A 205 -7.78 -21.06 -9.90
CA GLU A 205 -8.22 -20.13 -10.94
C GLU A 205 -9.13 -20.79 -11.97
N ASN A 206 -8.72 -21.92 -12.52
CA ASN A 206 -9.46 -22.56 -13.62
C ASN A 206 -10.27 -23.81 -13.18
N GLY A 207 -10.14 -24.22 -11.92
CA GLY A 207 -10.84 -25.36 -11.36
C GLY A 207 -10.35 -26.74 -11.85
N ARG A 208 -9.30 -26.77 -12.69
CA ARG A 208 -8.75 -28.01 -13.26
C ARG A 208 -8.17 -28.87 -12.16
N ALA A 209 -8.48 -30.15 -12.18
CA ALA A 209 -8.00 -31.10 -11.18
C ALA A 209 -6.98 -32.07 -11.78
N VAL A 210 -5.88 -32.27 -11.06
CA VAL A 210 -4.82 -33.21 -11.43
C VAL A 210 -4.62 -34.18 -10.27
N ARG A 211 -4.44 -35.47 -10.55
CA ARG A 211 -4.00 -36.45 -9.59
C ARG A 211 -2.49 -36.52 -9.61
N ALA A 212 -1.84 -36.39 -8.47
CA ALA A 212 -0.40 -36.44 -8.33
C ALA A 212 0.00 -37.27 -7.10
N TYR A 213 1.16 -37.84 -7.16
CA TYR A 213 1.82 -38.41 -5.99
C TYR A 213 2.73 -37.36 -5.39
N VAL A 214 2.55 -37.06 -4.09
CA VAL A 214 3.34 -36.06 -3.38
C VAL A 214 4.21 -36.78 -2.32
N GLY A 215 5.47 -36.99 -2.64
CA GLY A 215 6.48 -37.55 -1.75
C GLY A 215 7.29 -36.43 -1.05
N ARG A 216 8.35 -36.85 -0.34
CA ARG A 216 9.26 -35.89 0.35
C ARG A 216 9.99 -34.97 -0.63
N ARG A 217 10.35 -35.48 -1.81
CA ARG A 217 11.07 -34.74 -2.83
C ARG A 217 10.17 -33.62 -3.43
N GLU A 218 8.94 -33.98 -3.75
CA GLU A 218 7.95 -33.05 -4.31
C GLU A 218 7.63 -31.93 -3.31
N ARG A 219 7.46 -32.29 -2.04
CA ARG A 219 7.24 -31.27 -0.97
C ARG A 219 8.40 -30.28 -0.84
N ARG A 220 9.64 -30.77 -0.87
CA ARG A 220 10.83 -29.92 -0.83
C ARG A 220 10.91 -29.01 -2.07
N ARG A 221 10.67 -29.58 -3.25
CA ARG A 221 10.66 -28.80 -4.50
C ARG A 221 9.62 -27.70 -4.46
N PHE A 222 8.43 -28.01 -3.99
CA PHE A 222 7.36 -27.02 -3.82
C PHE A 222 7.79 -25.90 -2.86
N ALA A 223 8.28 -26.23 -1.68
CA ALA A 223 8.72 -25.21 -0.71
C ALA A 223 9.84 -24.32 -1.27
N CYS A 224 10.83 -24.89 -1.96
CA CYS A 224 11.88 -24.10 -2.62
C CYS A 224 11.29 -23.17 -3.70
N ALA A 225 10.41 -23.68 -4.57
CA ALA A 225 9.81 -22.90 -5.64
C ALA A 225 8.96 -21.73 -5.09
N VAL A 226 8.25 -21.95 -3.98
CA VAL A 226 7.49 -20.87 -3.32
C VAL A 226 8.44 -19.80 -2.80
N VAL A 227 9.49 -20.18 -2.08
CA VAL A 227 10.46 -19.21 -1.52
C VAL A 227 11.16 -18.43 -2.64
N GLU A 228 11.58 -19.11 -3.70
CA GLU A 228 12.22 -18.46 -4.87
C GLU A 228 11.27 -17.47 -5.56
N ARG A 229 10.01 -17.84 -5.73
CA ARG A 229 8.99 -16.94 -6.33
C ARG A 229 8.74 -15.72 -5.47
N GLU A 230 8.55 -15.89 -4.16
CA GLU A 230 8.32 -14.79 -3.23
C GLU A 230 9.52 -13.84 -3.17
N ALA A 231 10.75 -14.39 -3.19
CA ALA A 231 11.98 -13.60 -3.22
C ALA A 231 12.08 -12.79 -4.53
N LEU A 232 11.79 -13.41 -5.67
CA LEU A 232 11.77 -12.74 -6.97
C LEU A 232 10.70 -11.64 -7.02
N ALA A 233 9.51 -11.91 -6.49
CA ALA A 233 8.44 -10.92 -6.42
C ALA A 233 8.86 -9.71 -5.56
N LEU A 234 9.47 -9.97 -4.40
CA LEU A 234 9.97 -8.92 -3.52
C LEU A 234 11.05 -8.06 -4.22
N GLU A 235 12.02 -8.70 -4.85
CA GLU A 235 13.10 -8.03 -5.59
C GLU A 235 12.52 -7.16 -6.73
N THR A 236 11.59 -7.71 -7.51
CA THR A 236 10.93 -7.00 -8.62
C THR A 236 10.17 -5.79 -8.13
N LEU A 237 9.38 -5.92 -7.05
CA LEU A 237 8.61 -4.81 -6.47
C LEU A 237 9.53 -3.71 -5.95
N LEU A 238 10.60 -4.07 -5.25
CA LEU A 238 11.62 -3.11 -4.80
C LEU A 238 12.30 -2.42 -6.00
N GLY A 239 12.61 -3.17 -7.07
CA GLY A 239 13.14 -2.65 -8.32
C GLY A 239 12.19 -1.71 -9.08
N CYS A 240 10.88 -1.83 -8.84
CA CYS A 240 9.87 -0.87 -9.31
C CYS A 240 9.79 0.41 -8.47
N GLY A 241 10.53 0.50 -7.35
CA GLY A 241 10.46 1.63 -6.42
C GLY A 241 9.29 1.55 -5.44
N VAL A 242 8.71 0.36 -5.25
CA VAL A 242 7.64 0.08 -4.29
C VAL A 242 8.25 -0.37 -2.97
N ARG A 243 7.72 0.10 -1.85
CA ARG A 243 8.02 -0.50 -0.54
C ARG A 243 7.31 -1.85 -0.47
N ALA A 244 8.02 -2.92 -0.17
CA ALA A 244 7.42 -4.25 -0.22
C ALA A 244 7.84 -5.11 0.98
N ALA A 245 6.94 -5.98 1.44
CA ALA A 245 7.20 -7.01 2.43
C ALA A 245 6.30 -8.23 2.22
N LEU A 246 6.67 -9.34 2.85
CA LEU A 246 5.85 -10.54 2.87
C LEU A 246 4.77 -10.44 3.95
N LEU A 247 3.54 -10.73 3.58
CA LEU A 247 2.40 -10.87 4.48
C LEU A 247 2.20 -12.36 4.78
N ASP A 248 2.58 -12.77 5.97
CA ASP A 248 2.46 -14.15 6.44
C ASP A 248 1.52 -14.20 7.64
N GLU A 249 0.61 -15.17 7.67
CA GLU A 249 -0.34 -15.38 8.76
C GLU A 249 0.33 -15.47 10.15
N ARG A 250 1.55 -16.00 10.22
CA ARG A 250 2.28 -16.18 11.49
C ARG A 250 2.93 -14.91 12.00
N LYS A 251 3.45 -14.09 11.09
CA LYS A 251 4.07 -12.83 11.46
C LYS A 251 3.03 -11.76 11.80
N GLY A 252 1.86 -11.85 11.17
CA GLY A 252 0.79 -10.89 11.32
C GLY A 252 0.98 -9.63 10.48
N VAL A 253 -0.12 -8.91 10.30
CA VAL A 253 -0.22 -7.73 9.44
C VAL A 253 0.67 -6.59 9.91
N ALA A 254 0.66 -6.29 11.22
CA ALA A 254 1.42 -5.16 11.77
C ALA A 254 2.91 -5.30 11.48
N GLN A 255 3.48 -6.50 11.66
CA GLN A 255 4.89 -6.74 11.38
C GLN A 255 5.20 -6.61 9.88
N ALA A 256 4.35 -7.13 8.99
CA ALA A 256 4.53 -6.98 7.55
C ALA A 256 4.54 -5.50 7.11
N LEU A 257 3.66 -4.69 7.66
CA LEU A 257 3.65 -3.25 7.42
C LEU A 257 4.91 -2.56 7.97
N PHE A 258 5.38 -2.91 9.18
CA PHE A 258 6.63 -2.38 9.73
C PHE A 258 7.84 -2.74 8.86
N GLU A 259 7.95 -3.99 8.41
CA GLU A 259 9.01 -4.46 7.50
C GLU A 259 9.00 -3.65 6.18
N ALA A 260 7.81 -3.44 5.57
CA ALA A 260 7.68 -2.65 4.35
C ALA A 260 8.17 -1.21 4.51
N PHE A 261 8.06 -0.64 5.71
CA PHE A 261 8.56 0.70 6.02
C PHE A 261 10.01 0.74 6.51
N GLY A 262 10.68 -0.43 6.62
CA GLY A 262 12.05 -0.51 7.14
C GLY A 262 12.15 -0.15 8.63
N LEU A 263 11.12 -0.45 9.41
CA LEU A 263 11.02 -0.15 10.84
C LEU A 263 11.15 -1.41 11.71
N ALA A 264 11.49 -2.58 11.11
CA ALA A 264 11.65 -3.86 11.77
C ALA A 264 13.09 -4.08 12.25
#